data_ef1a2272453038aaf56d02abf61ffcdf
#
_entry.id   ef1a2272453038aaf56d02abf61ffcdf
#
_cell.length_a   1.000
_cell.length_b   1.000
_cell.length_c   1.000
_cell.angle_alpha   90.00
_cell.angle_beta   90.00
_cell.angle_gamma   90.00
#
_symmetry.space_group_name_H-M   'P 1'
#
loop_
_entity.id
_entity.type
_entity.pdbx_description
1 polymer ?
#
loop_
_entity_poly.entity_id
_entity_poly.type
_entity_poly.pdbx_seq_one_letter_code
_entity_poly.pdbx_strand_id
1 'polypeptide(L)'
;YVEVNGRTKIALKGQISNYIPNPTFSVVAKPGAWEEYFKFGNPDGKSKRELFGEPMRAIPAFFEPGPRLEKMTELGIDRSLMFPTLASLIEQRLSDDPVAIHVIVHALNEWLHEVWGFNYQNRIFTTPVITLPIVEKAIEELEWAVKRGARAILIRPAPVPGFRGPRSFALPEFDPFWQKCVE
;
A
#
# COMPACT_ATOMS: atom_id res chain seq x y z
N TYR A 1 -5.02 -9.75 -12.19
CA TYR A 1 -3.78 -10.50 -12.38
C TYR A 1 -3.76 -11.15 -13.76
N VAL A 2 -2.56 -11.30 -14.33
CA VAL A 2 -2.32 -11.97 -15.61
C VAL A 2 -1.17 -12.97 -15.45
N GLU A 3 -1.19 -14.04 -16.24
CA GLU A 3 -0.09 -15.02 -16.28
C GLU A 3 0.85 -14.69 -17.44
N VAL A 4 2.16 -14.57 -17.15
CA VAL A 4 3.19 -14.31 -18.14
C VAL A 4 4.38 -15.23 -17.88
N ASN A 5 4.65 -16.13 -18.82
CA ASN A 5 5.71 -17.14 -18.72
C ASN A 5 5.65 -17.95 -17.39
N GLY A 6 4.44 -18.38 -17.00
CA GLY A 6 4.20 -19.15 -15.77
C GLY A 6 4.36 -18.34 -14.48
N ARG A 7 4.29 -17.01 -14.56
CA ARG A 7 4.36 -16.11 -13.38
C ARG A 7 3.15 -15.19 -13.35
N THR A 8 2.52 -15.10 -12.20
CA THR A 8 1.47 -14.12 -11.94
C THR A 8 2.05 -12.70 -11.95
N LYS A 9 1.39 -11.80 -12.67
CA LYS A 9 1.75 -10.39 -12.77
C LYS A 9 0.52 -9.52 -12.54
N ILE A 10 0.74 -8.25 -12.18
CA ILE A 10 -0.31 -7.23 -12.16
C ILE A 10 -0.33 -6.54 -13.51
N ALA A 11 -1.50 -6.45 -14.13
CA ALA A 11 -1.74 -5.62 -15.30
C ALA A 11 -2.79 -4.56 -14.98
N LEU A 12 -2.52 -3.31 -15.34
CA LEU A 12 -3.43 -2.19 -15.25
C LEU A 12 -3.49 -1.50 -16.61
N LYS A 13 -4.69 -1.26 -17.14
CA LYS A 13 -4.91 -0.71 -18.50
C LYS A 13 -4.12 -1.47 -19.58
N GLY A 14 -4.09 -2.80 -19.50
CA GLY A 14 -3.35 -3.64 -20.45
C GLY A 14 -1.82 -3.60 -20.31
N GLN A 15 -1.26 -2.83 -19.40
CA GLN A 15 0.18 -2.74 -19.17
C GLN A 15 0.59 -3.60 -17.97
N ILE A 16 1.55 -4.49 -18.16
CA ILE A 16 2.11 -5.35 -17.11
C ILE A 16 3.03 -4.51 -16.22
N SER A 17 2.81 -4.58 -14.91
CA SER A 17 3.68 -3.95 -13.94
C SER A 17 4.88 -4.82 -13.61
N ASN A 18 6.07 -4.23 -13.67
CA ASN A 18 7.30 -4.83 -13.15
C ASN A 18 7.68 -4.28 -11.76
N TYR A 19 6.90 -3.34 -11.23
CA TYR A 19 7.15 -2.75 -9.92
C TYR A 19 6.95 -3.76 -8.78
N ILE A 20 5.93 -4.60 -8.89
CA ILE A 20 5.70 -5.70 -7.94
C ILE A 20 5.99 -7.02 -8.66
N PRO A 21 7.18 -7.61 -8.46
CA PRO A 21 7.58 -8.81 -9.19
C PRO A 21 6.85 -10.07 -8.73
N ASN A 22 6.35 -10.11 -7.49
CA ASN A 22 5.61 -11.22 -6.91
C ASN A 22 4.33 -10.69 -6.23
N PRO A 23 3.25 -10.48 -6.99
CA PRO A 23 2.01 -9.89 -6.48
C PRO A 23 1.21 -10.82 -5.56
N THR A 24 1.53 -12.10 -5.50
CA THR A 24 0.90 -13.04 -4.57
C THR A 24 1.53 -13.02 -3.18
N PHE A 25 2.74 -12.47 -3.07
CA PHE A 25 3.52 -12.44 -1.83
C PHE A 25 3.67 -13.80 -1.15
N SER A 26 3.54 -14.90 -1.92
CA SER A 26 3.66 -16.26 -1.42
C SER A 26 5.07 -16.63 -0.96
N VAL A 27 6.06 -15.91 -1.47
CA VAL A 27 7.48 -16.00 -1.07
C VAL A 27 8.04 -14.62 -0.76
N VAL A 28 8.91 -14.55 0.22
CA VAL A 28 9.53 -13.31 0.71
C VAL A 28 11.04 -13.52 0.92
N ALA A 29 11.82 -12.45 0.95
CA ALA A 29 13.21 -12.52 1.31
C ALA A 29 13.36 -12.98 2.78
N LYS A 30 14.39 -13.76 3.09
CA LYS A 30 14.70 -14.10 4.48
C LYS A 30 15.03 -12.85 5.28
N PRO A 31 14.67 -12.79 6.57
CA PRO A 31 15.13 -11.73 7.46
C PRO A 31 16.67 -11.60 7.41
N GLY A 32 17.16 -10.37 7.36
CA GLY A 32 18.61 -10.10 7.26
C GLY A 32 19.22 -10.19 5.87
N ALA A 33 18.51 -10.72 4.86
CA ALA A 33 19.03 -10.88 3.49
C ALA A 33 19.57 -9.59 2.85
N TRP A 34 19.02 -8.44 3.25
CA TRP A 34 19.44 -7.13 2.76
C TRP A 34 20.48 -6.43 3.63
N GLU A 35 20.78 -6.95 4.80
CA GLU A 35 21.63 -6.28 5.77
C GLU A 35 23.05 -6.07 5.24
N GLU A 36 23.66 -7.10 4.69
CA GLU A 36 25.01 -7.01 4.08
C GLU A 36 25.00 -6.07 2.87
N TYR A 37 23.97 -6.17 2.02
CA TYR A 37 23.86 -5.30 0.86
C TYR A 37 23.78 -3.83 1.24
N PHE A 38 22.99 -3.47 2.25
CA PHE A 38 22.87 -2.08 2.69
C PHE A 38 24.10 -1.57 3.43
N LYS A 39 24.84 -2.46 4.08
CA LYS A 39 26.11 -2.07 4.75
C LYS A 39 27.30 -1.93 3.79
N PHE A 40 27.39 -2.81 2.82
CA PHE A 40 28.61 -2.97 2.01
C PHE A 40 28.39 -2.82 0.50
N GLY A 41 27.15 -2.68 0.06
CA GLY A 41 26.81 -2.67 -1.36
C GLY A 41 26.92 -4.05 -2.01
N ASN A 42 27.27 -4.07 -3.28
CA ASN A 42 27.49 -5.29 -4.06
C ASN A 42 28.84 -5.23 -4.82
N PRO A 43 29.98 -5.19 -4.10
CA PRO A 43 31.28 -5.04 -4.72
C PRO A 43 31.66 -6.21 -5.66
N ASP A 44 31.14 -7.41 -5.36
CA ASP A 44 31.44 -8.63 -6.13
C ASP A 44 30.51 -8.79 -7.35
N GLY A 45 29.56 -7.87 -7.58
CA GLY A 45 28.62 -7.94 -8.71
C GLY A 45 27.68 -9.16 -8.69
N LYS A 46 27.38 -9.69 -7.49
CA LYS A 46 26.50 -10.87 -7.31
C LYS A 46 25.11 -10.64 -7.88
N SER A 47 24.50 -11.68 -8.44
CA SER A 47 23.09 -11.65 -8.81
C SER A 47 22.19 -11.45 -7.58
N LYS A 48 20.95 -10.97 -7.78
CA LYS A 48 19.99 -10.83 -6.68
C LYS A 48 19.75 -12.13 -5.91
N ARG A 49 19.77 -13.28 -6.60
CA ARG A 49 19.60 -14.59 -5.96
C ARG A 49 20.79 -14.94 -5.06
N GLU A 50 22.00 -14.65 -5.49
CA GLU A 50 23.20 -14.87 -4.68
C GLU A 50 23.26 -13.95 -3.46
N LEU A 51 22.81 -12.67 -3.64
CA LEU A 51 22.75 -11.71 -2.54
C LEU A 51 21.73 -12.08 -1.47
N PHE A 52 20.53 -12.51 -1.89
CA PHE A 52 19.39 -12.68 -0.98
C PHE A 52 19.13 -14.14 -0.63
N GLY A 53 19.85 -15.05 -1.22
CA GLY A 53 19.68 -16.49 -1.01
C GLY A 53 18.32 -17.01 -1.48
N GLU A 54 17.97 -18.22 -1.06
CA GLU A 54 16.68 -18.81 -1.38
C GLU A 54 15.57 -18.08 -0.58
N PRO A 55 14.48 -17.67 -1.25
CA PRO A 55 13.36 -17.02 -0.58
C PRO A 55 12.68 -18.02 0.37
N MET A 56 12.08 -17.51 1.44
CA MET A 56 11.24 -18.29 2.33
C MET A 56 9.77 -18.18 1.95
N ARG A 57 8.96 -19.16 2.27
CA ARG A 57 7.51 -19.04 2.19
C ARG A 57 7.03 -17.99 3.20
N ALA A 58 6.09 -17.17 2.76
CA ALA A 58 5.44 -16.22 3.65
C ALA A 58 4.67 -16.99 4.74
N ILE A 59 4.81 -16.56 5.97
CA ILE A 59 4.10 -17.13 7.13
C ILE A 59 2.71 -16.49 7.28
N PRO A 60 1.77 -17.12 7.99
CA PRO A 60 0.41 -16.57 8.18
C PRO A 60 0.39 -15.12 8.68
N ALA A 61 1.35 -14.74 9.50
CA ALA A 61 1.52 -13.37 9.98
C ALA A 61 1.68 -12.30 8.89
N PHE A 62 1.93 -12.67 7.63
CA PHE A 62 1.96 -11.74 6.50
C PHE A 62 0.57 -11.47 5.92
N PHE A 63 -0.41 -12.32 6.21
CA PHE A 63 -1.74 -12.29 5.58
C PHE A 63 -2.88 -12.09 6.55
N GLU A 64 -2.69 -12.39 7.83
CA GLU A 64 -3.75 -12.43 8.83
C GLU A 64 -3.39 -11.61 10.09
N PRO A 65 -4.35 -10.84 10.63
CA PRO A 65 -4.08 -9.96 11.77
C PRO A 65 -3.81 -10.72 13.07
N GLY A 66 -4.46 -11.87 13.32
CA GLY A 66 -4.25 -12.69 14.53
C GLY A 66 -2.80 -13.19 14.62
N PRO A 67 -2.32 -14.01 13.68
CA PRO A 67 -0.93 -14.45 13.62
C PRO A 67 0.09 -13.29 13.57
N ARG A 68 -0.28 -12.17 12.94
CA ARG A 68 0.57 -10.95 12.96
C ARG A 68 0.71 -10.41 14.36
N LEU A 69 -0.37 -10.35 15.12
CA LEU A 69 -0.35 -9.85 16.49
C LEU A 69 0.52 -10.73 17.42
N GLU A 70 0.44 -12.05 17.26
CA GLU A 70 1.29 -13.01 17.98
C GLU A 70 2.77 -12.76 17.65
N LYS A 71 3.07 -12.59 16.36
CA LYS A 71 4.44 -12.32 15.89
C LYS A 71 4.97 -10.96 16.39
N MET A 72 4.14 -9.95 16.44
CA MET A 72 4.49 -8.65 17.03
C MET A 72 4.84 -8.80 18.51
N THR A 73 4.07 -9.60 19.26
CA THR A 73 4.34 -9.86 20.69
C THR A 73 5.69 -10.59 20.87
N GLU A 74 5.95 -11.61 20.05
CA GLU A 74 7.24 -12.31 20.03
C GLU A 74 8.44 -11.37 19.79
N LEU A 75 8.24 -10.39 18.89
CA LEU A 75 9.27 -9.42 18.52
C LEU A 75 9.35 -8.19 19.44
N GLY A 76 8.50 -8.11 20.49
CA GLY A 76 8.47 -6.97 21.40
C GLY A 76 7.89 -5.69 20.77
N ILE A 77 7.06 -5.81 19.71
CA ILE A 77 6.44 -4.68 19.01
C ILE A 77 5.05 -4.43 19.61
N ASP A 78 4.85 -3.30 20.26
CA ASP A 78 3.56 -2.94 20.87
C ASP A 78 2.51 -2.57 19.82
N ARG A 79 2.86 -1.72 18.87
CA ARG A 79 1.93 -1.20 17.85
C ARG A 79 2.61 -1.08 16.50
N SER A 80 1.83 -1.23 15.42
CA SER A 80 2.31 -1.02 14.06
C SER A 80 1.30 -0.26 13.21
N LEU A 81 1.82 0.59 12.31
CA LEU A 81 1.10 1.13 11.17
C LEU A 81 1.41 0.26 9.95
N MET A 82 0.40 -0.08 9.18
CA MET A 82 0.55 -0.87 7.96
C MET A 82 0.10 -0.05 6.75
N PHE A 83 0.98 0.04 5.75
CA PHE A 83 0.78 0.83 4.54
C PHE A 83 0.53 -0.09 3.34
N PRO A 84 -0.57 0.10 2.56
CA PRO A 84 -0.87 -0.70 1.38
C PRO A 84 -0.02 -0.26 0.18
N THR A 85 1.07 -0.96 -0.08
CA THR A 85 2.03 -0.65 -1.18
C THR A 85 1.37 -0.68 -2.57
N LEU A 86 0.38 -1.54 -2.79
CA LEU A 86 -0.30 -1.67 -4.08
C LEU A 86 -1.04 -0.38 -4.50
N ALA A 87 -1.52 0.40 -3.54
CA ALA A 87 -2.25 1.63 -3.82
C ALA A 87 -1.44 2.65 -4.62
N SER A 88 -0.17 2.83 -4.28
CA SER A 88 0.71 3.77 -5.01
C SER A 88 0.87 3.39 -6.49
N LEU A 89 0.85 2.09 -6.79
CA LEU A 89 0.87 1.61 -8.18
C LEU A 89 -0.43 1.95 -8.91
N ILE A 90 -1.56 1.76 -8.25
CA ILE A 90 -2.89 2.04 -8.81
C ILE A 90 -2.99 3.52 -9.18
N GLU A 91 -2.73 4.41 -8.24
CA GLU A 91 -2.79 5.86 -8.47
C GLU A 91 -1.86 6.31 -9.60
N GLN A 92 -0.65 5.76 -9.67
CA GLN A 92 0.31 6.12 -10.72
C GLN A 92 -0.17 5.67 -12.11
N ARG A 93 -0.73 4.47 -12.21
CA ARG A 93 -1.13 3.86 -13.49
C ARG A 93 -2.46 4.36 -14.03
N LEU A 94 -3.29 4.89 -13.15
CA LEU A 94 -4.63 5.43 -13.48
C LEU A 94 -4.70 6.95 -13.38
N SER A 95 -3.56 7.64 -13.36
CA SER A 95 -3.48 9.09 -13.13
C SER A 95 -4.28 9.95 -14.14
N ASP A 96 -4.62 9.38 -15.29
CA ASP A 96 -5.46 9.99 -16.33
C ASP A 96 -6.96 9.67 -16.20
N ASP A 97 -7.36 8.89 -15.20
CA ASP A 97 -8.75 8.45 -14.98
C ASP A 97 -9.15 8.63 -13.49
N PRO A 98 -9.53 9.86 -13.09
CA PRO A 98 -9.89 10.18 -11.71
C PRO A 98 -11.02 9.31 -11.15
N VAL A 99 -12.01 8.98 -11.96
CA VAL A 99 -13.16 8.16 -11.53
C VAL A 99 -12.70 6.73 -11.23
N ALA A 100 -11.94 6.13 -12.15
CA ALA A 100 -11.42 4.78 -11.95
C ALA A 100 -10.50 4.69 -10.73
N ILE A 101 -9.66 5.70 -10.47
CA ILE A 101 -8.83 5.72 -9.25
C ILE A 101 -9.71 5.62 -8.00
N HIS A 102 -10.72 6.48 -7.86
CA HIS A 102 -11.57 6.48 -6.66
C HIS A 102 -12.29 5.15 -6.47
N VAL A 103 -12.85 4.57 -7.53
CA VAL A 103 -13.53 3.26 -7.46
C VAL A 103 -12.59 2.14 -7.02
N ILE A 104 -11.40 2.07 -7.60
CA ILE A 104 -10.44 0.99 -7.30
C ILE A 104 -9.81 1.18 -5.92
N VAL A 105 -9.52 2.42 -5.51
CA VAL A 105 -9.00 2.72 -4.18
C VAL A 105 -10.04 2.39 -3.12
N HIS A 106 -11.32 2.70 -3.34
CA HIS A 106 -12.39 2.31 -2.43
C HIS A 106 -12.48 0.79 -2.28
N ALA A 107 -12.50 0.03 -3.37
CA ALA A 107 -12.51 -1.43 -3.34
C ALA A 107 -11.27 -2.02 -2.62
N LEU A 108 -10.10 -1.39 -2.76
CA LEU A 108 -8.90 -1.76 -2.02
C LEU A 108 -9.06 -1.50 -0.51
N ASN A 109 -9.65 -0.37 -0.12
CA ASN A 109 -9.91 -0.04 1.27
C ASN A 109 -10.97 -0.94 1.89
N GLU A 110 -12.03 -1.33 1.14
CA GLU A 110 -12.99 -2.34 1.57
C GLU A 110 -12.31 -3.67 1.87
N TRP A 111 -11.50 -4.18 0.93
CA TRP A 111 -10.72 -5.39 1.15
C TRP A 111 -9.79 -5.29 2.36
N LEU A 112 -9.11 -4.14 2.52
CA LEU A 112 -8.20 -3.90 3.64
C LEU A 112 -8.96 -3.94 4.98
N HIS A 113 -10.15 -3.34 5.01
CA HIS A 113 -11.02 -3.36 6.18
C HIS A 113 -11.55 -4.77 6.49
N GLU A 114 -11.99 -5.53 5.49
CA GLU A 114 -12.51 -6.88 5.66
C GLU A 114 -11.45 -7.86 6.19
N VAL A 115 -10.22 -7.79 5.66
CA VAL A 115 -9.17 -8.74 6.00
C VAL A 115 -8.42 -8.36 7.28
N TRP A 116 -8.12 -7.06 7.44
CA TRP A 116 -7.25 -6.57 8.52
C TRP A 116 -7.97 -5.73 9.57
N GLY A 117 -9.09 -5.09 9.21
CA GLY A 117 -9.65 -3.98 9.97
C GLY A 117 -8.74 -2.74 9.93
N PHE A 118 -9.29 -1.56 10.25
CA PHE A 118 -8.46 -0.35 10.37
C PHE A 118 -7.86 -0.18 11.77
N ASN A 119 -8.39 -0.92 12.75
CA ASN A 119 -7.88 -0.96 14.11
C ASN A 119 -8.08 -2.36 14.67
N TYR A 120 -7.09 -3.20 14.60
CA TYR A 120 -7.13 -4.54 15.15
C TYR A 120 -6.53 -4.54 16.55
N GLN A 121 -7.39 -4.74 17.56
CA GLN A 121 -7.06 -4.82 18.99
C GLN A 121 -6.21 -3.64 19.53
N ASN A 122 -6.33 -2.44 18.96
CA ASN A 122 -5.53 -1.25 19.29
C ASN A 122 -4.00 -1.47 19.15
N ARG A 123 -3.58 -2.42 18.34
CA ARG A 123 -2.17 -2.75 18.11
C ARG A 123 -1.77 -2.71 16.63
N ILE A 124 -2.65 -3.14 15.73
CA ILE A 124 -2.39 -3.07 14.28
C ILE A 124 -3.34 -2.01 13.70
N PHE A 125 -2.76 -0.99 13.09
CA PHE A 125 -3.48 0.09 12.42
C PHE A 125 -3.15 0.05 10.94
N THR A 126 -4.13 -0.36 10.13
CA THR A 126 -3.99 -0.27 8.68
C THR A 126 -4.45 1.10 8.21
N THR A 127 -3.70 1.68 7.27
CA THR A 127 -3.98 3.02 6.75
C THR A 127 -4.78 2.92 5.46
N PRO A 128 -6.08 3.26 5.45
CA PRO A 128 -6.82 3.38 4.20
C PRO A 128 -6.19 4.46 3.33
N VAL A 129 -6.23 4.25 2.02
CA VAL A 129 -5.71 5.21 1.05
C VAL A 129 -6.78 6.21 0.71
N ILE A 130 -6.41 7.49 0.73
CA ILE A 130 -7.26 8.57 0.23
C ILE A 130 -6.60 9.17 -1.00
N THR A 131 -7.33 9.23 -2.09
CA THR A 131 -6.88 9.86 -3.33
C THR A 131 -7.64 11.16 -3.58
N LEU A 132 -6.97 12.19 -4.10
CA LEU A 132 -7.48 13.56 -4.10
C LEU A 132 -8.00 14.10 -5.47
N PRO A 133 -7.97 13.39 -6.59
CA PRO A 133 -8.38 13.96 -7.89
C PRO A 133 -9.79 14.55 -7.90
N ILE A 134 -10.74 13.98 -7.14
CA ILE A 134 -12.09 14.47 -6.91
C ILE A 134 -12.28 14.67 -5.41
N VAL A 135 -12.32 15.91 -4.96
CA VAL A 135 -12.29 16.26 -3.53
C VAL A 135 -13.49 15.72 -2.76
N GLU A 136 -14.68 15.80 -3.34
CA GLU A 136 -15.91 15.27 -2.73
C GLU A 136 -15.81 13.77 -2.48
N LYS A 137 -15.25 13.02 -3.43
CA LYS A 137 -15.01 11.58 -3.27
C LYS A 137 -13.94 11.27 -2.22
N ALA A 138 -12.93 12.12 -2.11
CA ALA A 138 -11.92 11.98 -1.06
C ALA A 138 -12.52 12.18 0.34
N ILE A 139 -13.43 13.13 0.50
CA ILE A 139 -14.16 13.38 1.75
C ILE A 139 -15.07 12.19 2.09
N GLU A 140 -15.86 11.71 1.12
CA GLU A 140 -16.72 10.51 1.29
C GLU A 140 -15.89 9.31 1.78
N GLU A 141 -14.73 9.06 1.16
CA GLU A 141 -13.84 7.96 1.52
C GLU A 141 -13.23 8.15 2.92
N LEU A 142 -12.80 9.36 3.27
CA LEU A 142 -12.30 9.68 4.60
C LEU A 142 -13.35 9.39 5.68
N GLU A 143 -14.58 9.88 5.50
CA GLU A 143 -15.68 9.65 6.44
C GLU A 143 -16.03 8.16 6.55
N TRP A 144 -16.04 7.44 5.41
CA TRP A 144 -16.28 6.01 5.37
C TRP A 144 -15.25 5.23 6.19
N ALA A 145 -13.97 5.60 6.05
CA ALA A 145 -12.87 4.96 6.74
C ALA A 145 -12.86 5.27 8.25
N VAL A 146 -13.08 6.53 8.64
CA VAL A 146 -13.14 6.96 10.04
C VAL A 146 -14.29 6.28 10.78
N LYS A 147 -15.48 6.19 10.17
CA LYS A 147 -16.63 5.46 10.74
C LYS A 147 -16.31 3.97 10.99
N ARG A 148 -15.33 3.40 10.29
CA ARG A 148 -14.87 2.01 10.45
C ARG A 148 -13.63 1.86 11.33
N GLY A 149 -13.24 2.91 12.05
CA GLY A 149 -12.19 2.88 13.06
C GLY A 149 -10.79 3.25 12.54
N ALA A 150 -10.67 3.80 11.34
CA ALA A 150 -9.40 4.33 10.86
C ALA A 150 -8.88 5.44 11.80
N ARG A 151 -7.61 5.37 12.16
CA ARG A 151 -6.91 6.33 13.02
C ARG A 151 -5.85 7.13 12.28
N ALA A 152 -5.47 6.66 11.11
CA ALA A 152 -4.54 7.29 10.19
C ALA A 152 -4.97 6.98 8.77
N ILE A 153 -4.64 7.85 7.85
CA ILE A 153 -4.87 7.68 6.42
C ILE A 153 -3.55 7.76 5.66
N LEU A 154 -3.51 7.19 4.48
CA LEU A 154 -2.38 7.30 3.57
C LEU A 154 -2.76 8.16 2.38
N ILE A 155 -2.02 9.24 2.16
CA ILE A 155 -2.12 10.08 0.97
C ILE A 155 -0.81 9.95 0.20
N ARG A 156 -0.88 9.84 -1.11
CA ARG A 156 0.32 9.80 -1.95
C ARG A 156 1.08 11.13 -1.82
N PRO A 157 2.37 11.13 -1.47
CA PRO A 157 3.19 12.35 -1.36
C PRO A 157 3.68 12.82 -2.74
N ALA A 158 2.73 13.13 -3.63
CA ALA A 158 3.00 13.58 -4.99
C ALA A 158 1.89 14.54 -5.45
N PRO A 159 2.15 15.38 -6.45
CA PRO A 159 1.12 16.25 -7.01
C PRO A 159 -0.12 15.46 -7.46
N VAL A 160 -1.29 16.03 -7.21
CA VAL A 160 -2.57 15.45 -7.60
C VAL A 160 -2.74 15.56 -9.12
N PRO A 161 -3.07 14.48 -9.82
CA PRO A 161 -3.35 14.55 -11.24
C PRO A 161 -4.49 15.51 -11.57
N GLY A 162 -4.38 16.27 -12.64
CA GLY A 162 -5.40 17.18 -13.12
C GLY A 162 -5.38 17.33 -14.63
N PHE A 163 -6.50 17.75 -15.20
CA PHE A 163 -6.68 17.92 -16.65
C PHE A 163 -5.64 18.88 -17.27
N ARG A 164 -5.26 19.93 -16.55
CA ARG A 164 -4.28 20.94 -17.00
C ARG A 164 -2.87 20.71 -16.47
N GLY A 165 -2.60 19.52 -15.92
CA GLY A 165 -1.33 19.19 -15.31
C GLY A 165 -1.42 18.88 -13.82
N PRO A 166 -0.28 18.59 -13.19
CA PRO A 166 -0.23 18.24 -11.76
C PRO A 166 -0.58 19.46 -10.89
N ARG A 167 -1.34 19.21 -9.82
CA ARG A 167 -1.79 20.21 -8.85
C ARG A 167 -1.15 19.95 -7.50
N SER A 168 -0.66 21.00 -6.84
CA SER A 168 -0.25 20.87 -5.44
C SER A 168 -1.46 20.61 -4.55
N PHE A 169 -1.39 19.64 -3.65
CA PHE A 169 -2.44 19.39 -2.66
C PHE A 169 -2.56 20.47 -1.58
N ALA A 170 -1.69 21.50 -1.61
CA ALA A 170 -1.79 22.72 -0.81
C ALA A 170 -2.62 23.84 -1.49
N LEU A 171 -3.19 23.57 -2.68
CA LEU A 171 -4.07 24.57 -3.32
C LEU A 171 -5.42 24.65 -2.58
N PRO A 172 -6.06 25.86 -2.57
CA PRO A 172 -7.33 26.08 -1.86
C PRO A 172 -8.46 25.15 -2.27
N GLU A 173 -8.42 24.57 -3.45
CA GLU A 173 -9.42 23.58 -3.89
C GLU A 173 -9.46 22.32 -3.01
N PHE A 174 -8.36 22.03 -2.27
CA PHE A 174 -8.27 20.89 -1.35
C PHE A 174 -8.58 21.27 0.11
N ASP A 175 -8.79 22.55 0.41
CA ASP A 175 -9.09 23.01 1.77
C ASP A 175 -10.30 22.28 2.41
N PRO A 176 -11.42 22.00 1.68
CA PRO A 176 -12.53 21.25 2.25
C PRO A 176 -12.14 19.87 2.75
N PHE A 177 -11.24 19.18 2.06
CA PHE A 177 -10.71 17.90 2.50
C PHE A 177 -9.84 18.05 3.77
N TRP A 178 -8.96 19.05 3.80
CA TRP A 178 -8.10 19.29 4.98
C TRP A 178 -8.90 19.71 6.20
N GLN A 179 -9.95 20.52 6.03
CA GLN A 179 -10.88 20.86 7.10
C GLN A 179 -11.53 19.60 7.68
N LYS A 180 -11.93 18.66 6.82
CA LYS A 180 -12.53 17.40 7.25
C LYS A 180 -11.55 16.49 8.00
N CYS A 181 -10.26 16.58 7.72
CA CYS A 181 -9.22 15.86 8.46
C CYS A 181 -9.00 16.40 9.88
N VAL A 182 -9.39 17.67 10.16
CA VAL A 182 -9.20 18.33 11.47
C VAL A 182 -10.40 18.11 12.39
N GLU A 183 -11.60 17.91 11.85
CA GLU A 183 -12.83 17.56 12.59
C GLU A 183 -12.74 16.18 13.25
#